data_fabebc7edfc1e3bb7fc7dc17f76c2644
#
_entry.id   fabebc7edfc1e3bb7fc7dc17f76c2644
#
_cell.length_a   1.000
_cell.length_b   1.000
_cell.length_c   1.000
_cell.angle_alpha   90.00
_cell.angle_beta   90.00
_cell.angle_gamma   90.00
#
_symmetry.space_group_name_H-M   'P 1'
#
loop_
_entity.id
_entity.type
_entity.pdbx_description
1 polymer ?
#
loop_
_entity_poly.entity_id
_entity_poly.type
_entity_poly.pdbx_seq_one_letter_code
_entity_poly.pdbx_strand_id
1 'polypeptide(L)'
;MFFVCLLNSDLFAVAPKQFRLSGIRAVESVRKKGLSMDPMMISSVLHINREYRLSWQLEKLRAHLLANPPRGRRPMLRFAEPGFAASESEVKLLKGIDRITASALYCDIYPLPWDFYSELETMAARGEYYATHALLAAVILQQKKCSVDRDRLTGIQQGLERTVAKIAGSQQPLNDLRIEAVLMLLLAGGRDAIRAEWIAEIYLAQSPDGSYFRNDHSTVLAGWAMLEYARLQGGER
;
A
#
# COMPACT_ATOMS: atom_id res chain seq x y z
N MET A 1 27.63 8.00 23.65
CA MET A 1 27.50 6.72 22.94
C MET A 1 26.91 5.65 23.87
N PHE A 2 25.72 5.90 24.52
CA PHE A 2 25.11 4.97 25.48
C PHE A 2 23.58 5.01 25.51
N PHE A 3 22.91 5.27 24.34
CA PHE A 3 21.43 5.38 24.30
C PHE A 3 20.74 4.32 23.43
N VAL A 4 21.48 3.36 22.87
CA VAL A 4 20.93 2.40 21.88
C VAL A 4 20.50 1.06 22.50
N CYS A 5 20.89 0.73 23.73
CA CYS A 5 20.67 -0.62 24.27
C CYS A 5 19.38 -0.84 25.07
N LEU A 6 18.56 0.18 25.36
CA LEU A 6 17.35 0.01 26.17
C LEU A 6 16.04 -0.05 25.35
N LEU A 7 16.09 0.17 24.04
CA LEU A 7 14.90 0.20 23.19
C LEU A 7 14.40 -1.19 22.70
N ASN A 8 15.21 -2.25 22.85
CA ASN A 8 14.91 -3.53 22.19
C ASN A 8 13.99 -4.48 22.97
N SER A 9 13.83 -4.37 24.28
CA SER A 9 13.01 -5.32 25.04
C SER A 9 11.53 -4.93 25.11
N ASP A 10 11.21 -3.64 25.19
CA ASP A 10 9.84 -3.18 25.39
C ASP A 10 9.02 -3.09 24.07
N LEU A 11 9.69 -2.94 22.93
CA LEU A 11 9.03 -2.89 21.62
C LEU A 11 8.48 -4.26 21.15
N PHE A 12 9.08 -5.35 21.62
CA PHE A 12 8.54 -6.72 21.39
C PHE A 12 7.28 -7.00 22.22
N ALA A 13 6.94 -6.13 23.19
CA ALA A 13 5.76 -6.25 24.03
C ALA A 13 4.54 -5.44 23.52
N VAL A 14 4.67 -4.71 22.40
CA VAL A 14 3.53 -3.96 21.84
C VAL A 14 2.49 -4.93 21.30
N ALA A 15 1.32 -4.96 21.94
CA ALA A 15 0.26 -5.87 21.54
C ALA A 15 -0.30 -5.50 20.14
N PRO A 16 -0.73 -6.50 19.33
CA PRO A 16 -1.36 -6.28 18.02
C PRO A 16 -2.46 -5.22 18.04
N LYS A 17 -3.23 -5.15 19.14
CA LYS A 17 -4.26 -4.14 19.36
C LYS A 17 -3.71 -2.70 19.33
N GLN A 18 -2.50 -2.47 19.83
CA GLN A 18 -1.91 -1.12 19.82
C GLN A 18 -1.51 -0.67 18.41
N PHE A 19 -0.96 -1.58 17.59
CA PHE A 19 -0.71 -1.30 16.18
C PHE A 19 -2.02 -1.01 15.43
N ARG A 20 -3.08 -1.78 15.68
CA ARG A 20 -4.39 -1.53 15.11
C ARG A 20 -4.92 -0.14 15.48
N LEU A 21 -4.85 0.25 16.75
CA LEU A 21 -5.28 1.58 17.21
C LEU A 21 -4.44 2.71 16.61
N SER A 22 -3.12 2.52 16.50
CA SER A 22 -2.23 3.47 15.82
C SER A 22 -2.61 3.63 14.34
N GLY A 23 -2.85 2.53 13.64
CA GLY A 23 -3.30 2.54 12.24
C GLY A 23 -4.62 3.27 12.06
N ILE A 24 -5.63 2.96 12.88
CA ILE A 24 -6.93 3.65 12.87
C ILE A 24 -6.75 5.15 13.06
N ARG A 25 -5.96 5.58 14.06
CA ARG A 25 -5.70 6.99 14.36
C ARG A 25 -5.04 7.71 13.19
N ALA A 26 -4.07 7.06 12.52
CA ALA A 26 -3.41 7.63 11.35
C ALA A 26 -4.41 7.88 10.20
N VAL A 27 -5.14 6.85 9.79
CA VAL A 27 -6.11 6.97 8.69
C VAL A 27 -7.23 7.95 9.04
N GLU A 28 -7.67 7.98 10.31
CA GLU A 28 -8.69 8.91 10.78
C GLU A 28 -8.21 10.36 10.76
N SER A 29 -6.93 10.64 11.04
CA SER A 29 -6.39 12.01 10.97
C SER A 29 -6.50 12.58 9.55
N VAL A 30 -6.28 11.75 8.52
CA VAL A 30 -6.47 12.14 7.11
C VAL A 30 -7.96 12.21 6.77
N ARG A 31 -8.76 11.21 7.16
CA ARG A 31 -10.21 11.17 6.92
C ARG A 31 -10.94 12.44 7.42
N LYS A 32 -10.51 13.01 8.55
CA LYS A 32 -11.10 14.23 9.11
C LYS A 32 -11.02 15.45 8.20
N LYS A 33 -10.12 15.45 7.21
CA LYS A 33 -10.04 16.48 6.18
C LYS A 33 -11.24 16.49 5.22
N GLY A 34 -12.00 15.40 5.20
CA GLY A 34 -13.24 15.30 4.43
C GLY A 34 -13.00 15.47 2.92
N LEU A 35 -13.81 16.32 2.28
CA LEU A 35 -13.77 16.55 0.83
C LEU A 35 -12.55 17.34 0.37
N SER A 36 -11.72 17.87 1.27
CA SER A 36 -10.47 18.58 0.91
C SER A 36 -9.28 17.63 0.69
N MET A 37 -9.46 16.32 0.91
CA MET A 37 -8.43 15.34 0.61
C MET A 37 -8.15 15.23 -0.89
N ASP A 38 -6.90 14.91 -1.22
CA ASP A 38 -6.57 14.45 -2.57
C ASP A 38 -7.41 13.21 -2.94
N PRO A 39 -7.93 13.10 -4.18
CA PRO A 39 -8.75 11.98 -4.61
C PRO A 39 -8.10 10.60 -4.43
N MET A 40 -6.77 10.50 -4.57
CA MET A 40 -6.06 9.23 -4.32
C MET A 40 -6.08 8.87 -2.83
N MET A 41 -6.01 9.86 -1.95
CA MET A 41 -6.12 9.64 -0.50
C MET A 41 -7.54 9.21 -0.13
N ILE A 42 -8.57 9.81 -0.73
CA ILE A 42 -9.96 9.35 -0.57
C ILE A 42 -10.06 7.88 -1.00
N SER A 43 -9.49 7.52 -2.16
CA SER A 43 -9.47 6.14 -2.66
C SER A 43 -8.84 5.17 -1.66
N SER A 44 -7.69 5.53 -1.09
CA SER A 44 -6.98 4.72 -0.10
C SER A 44 -7.77 4.58 1.20
N VAL A 45 -8.38 5.66 1.70
CA VAL A 45 -9.23 5.62 2.91
C VAL A 45 -10.46 4.74 2.70
N LEU A 46 -11.12 4.80 1.54
CA LEU A 46 -12.25 3.93 1.19
C LEU A 46 -11.82 2.46 1.13
N HIS A 47 -10.69 2.17 0.49
CA HIS A 47 -10.12 0.83 0.43
C HIS A 47 -9.84 0.27 1.84
N ILE A 48 -9.12 1.02 2.66
CA ILE A 48 -8.76 0.63 4.03
C ILE A 48 -10.02 0.40 4.89
N ASN A 49 -11.01 1.30 4.80
CA ASN A 49 -12.27 1.13 5.54
C ASN A 49 -12.97 -0.18 5.20
N ARG A 50 -12.99 -0.57 3.92
CA ARG A 50 -13.58 -1.82 3.46
C ARG A 50 -12.77 -3.03 3.92
N GLU A 51 -11.46 -3.04 3.67
CA GLU A 51 -10.59 -4.20 3.95
C GLU A 51 -10.50 -4.51 5.45
N TYR A 52 -10.45 -3.47 6.30
CA TYR A 52 -10.30 -3.65 7.75
C TYR A 52 -11.62 -3.48 8.52
N ARG A 53 -12.75 -3.36 7.81
CA ARG A 53 -14.11 -3.27 8.39
C ARG A 53 -14.20 -2.21 9.49
N LEU A 54 -13.69 -0.99 9.21
CA LEU A 54 -13.63 0.07 10.21
C LEU A 54 -15.01 0.70 10.50
N SER A 55 -16.03 0.36 9.72
CA SER A 55 -17.43 0.82 9.88
C SER A 55 -17.62 2.34 9.82
N TRP A 56 -16.69 3.06 9.18
CA TRP A 56 -16.87 4.48 8.94
C TRP A 56 -17.92 4.74 7.85
N GLN A 57 -18.77 5.71 8.10
CA GLN A 57 -19.73 6.18 7.10
C GLN A 57 -19.01 7.10 6.12
N LEU A 58 -18.74 6.60 4.91
CA LEU A 58 -17.91 7.28 3.90
C LEU A 58 -18.68 7.56 2.61
N GLU A 59 -20.00 7.47 2.60
CA GLU A 59 -20.86 7.62 1.42
C GLU A 59 -20.65 8.97 0.74
N LYS A 60 -20.48 10.05 1.52
CA LYS A 60 -20.19 11.39 0.97
C LYS A 60 -18.82 11.46 0.27
N LEU A 61 -17.79 10.85 0.87
CA LEU A 61 -16.45 10.79 0.28
C LEU A 61 -16.47 9.94 -0.99
N ARG A 62 -17.15 8.81 -0.96
CA ARG A 62 -17.34 7.92 -2.11
C ARG A 62 -18.05 8.64 -3.26
N ALA A 63 -19.18 9.30 -2.98
CA ALA A 63 -19.90 10.07 -3.98
C ALA A 63 -19.04 11.20 -4.57
N HIS A 64 -18.29 11.91 -3.72
CA HIS A 64 -17.38 12.95 -4.16
C HIS A 64 -16.27 12.42 -5.06
N LEU A 65 -15.63 11.29 -4.70
CA LEU A 65 -14.59 10.65 -5.50
C LEU A 65 -15.11 10.22 -6.89
N LEU A 66 -16.31 9.63 -6.94
CA LEU A 66 -16.91 9.19 -8.20
C LEU A 66 -17.28 10.37 -9.11
N ALA A 67 -17.72 11.50 -8.54
CA ALA A 67 -18.02 12.72 -9.29
C ALA A 67 -16.74 13.49 -9.70
N ASN A 68 -15.66 13.37 -8.94
CA ASN A 68 -14.40 14.08 -9.13
C ASN A 68 -13.21 13.09 -9.13
N PRO A 69 -13.12 12.22 -10.12
CA PRO A 69 -12.05 11.22 -10.18
C PRO A 69 -10.68 11.89 -10.33
N PRO A 70 -9.59 11.24 -9.90
CA PRO A 70 -8.24 11.74 -10.11
C PRO A 70 -8.02 12.03 -11.59
N ARG A 71 -7.62 13.25 -11.90
CA ARG A 71 -7.45 13.71 -13.28
C ARG A 71 -6.47 12.81 -14.03
N GLY A 72 -6.91 12.27 -15.17
CA GLY A 72 -6.11 11.34 -15.98
C GLY A 72 -5.85 9.96 -15.35
N ARG A 73 -6.43 9.67 -14.17
CA ARG A 73 -6.23 8.41 -13.43
C ARG A 73 -7.54 7.71 -13.06
N ARG A 74 -8.60 8.00 -13.80
CA ARG A 74 -9.93 7.43 -13.53
C ARG A 74 -9.95 5.90 -13.36
N PRO A 75 -9.15 5.09 -14.10
CA PRO A 75 -9.09 3.66 -13.87
C PRO A 75 -8.63 3.25 -12.46
N MET A 76 -7.84 4.10 -11.76
CA MET A 76 -7.39 3.83 -10.41
C MET A 76 -8.53 3.80 -9.37
N LEU A 77 -9.73 4.32 -9.72
CA LEU A 77 -10.92 4.21 -8.87
C LEU A 77 -11.29 2.77 -8.53
N ARG A 78 -10.90 1.80 -9.35
CA ARG A 78 -11.16 0.38 -9.07
C ARG A 78 -10.47 -0.12 -7.81
N PHE A 79 -9.47 0.58 -7.33
CA PHE A 79 -8.83 0.29 -6.05
C PHE A 79 -9.80 0.53 -4.87
N ALA A 80 -10.50 1.66 -4.88
CA ALA A 80 -11.54 1.97 -3.88
C ALA A 80 -12.84 1.19 -4.15
N GLU A 81 -13.23 1.07 -5.41
CA GLU A 81 -14.49 0.50 -5.87
C GLU A 81 -14.23 -0.69 -6.79
N PRO A 82 -14.14 -1.93 -6.29
CA PRO A 82 -13.79 -3.11 -7.10
C PRO A 82 -14.70 -3.35 -8.30
N GLY A 83 -15.96 -2.89 -8.24
CA GLY A 83 -16.90 -2.95 -9.35
C GLY A 83 -16.80 -1.78 -10.35
N PHE A 84 -15.88 -0.83 -10.13
CA PHE A 84 -15.72 0.30 -11.03
C PHE A 84 -15.20 -0.16 -12.39
N ALA A 85 -15.89 0.25 -13.47
CA ALA A 85 -15.51 -0.05 -14.83
C ALA A 85 -14.91 1.20 -15.51
N ALA A 86 -13.68 1.07 -16.00
CA ALA A 86 -13.11 1.98 -16.98
C ALA A 86 -12.97 1.24 -18.31
N SER A 87 -12.94 1.96 -19.43
CA SER A 87 -12.70 1.36 -20.73
C SER A 87 -11.26 0.88 -20.88
N GLU A 88 -11.03 -0.08 -21.75
CA GLU A 88 -9.68 -0.56 -22.07
C GLU A 88 -8.77 0.57 -22.56
N SER A 89 -9.32 1.51 -23.35
CA SER A 89 -8.58 2.68 -23.83
C SER A 89 -8.14 3.58 -22.69
N GLU A 90 -8.98 3.82 -21.67
CA GLU A 90 -8.59 4.59 -20.48
C GLU A 90 -7.46 3.92 -19.70
N VAL A 91 -7.49 2.58 -19.56
CA VAL A 91 -6.41 1.82 -18.91
C VAL A 91 -5.10 1.92 -19.71
N LYS A 92 -5.18 1.78 -21.05
CA LYS A 92 -4.01 1.86 -21.95
C LYS A 92 -3.38 3.27 -22.05
N LEU A 93 -4.15 4.31 -21.75
CA LEU A 93 -3.63 5.69 -21.76
C LEU A 93 -2.73 6.00 -20.55
N LEU A 94 -2.83 5.23 -19.48
CA LEU A 94 -1.97 5.38 -18.31
C LEU A 94 -0.51 5.04 -18.66
N LYS A 95 0.42 5.59 -17.89
CA LYS A 95 1.87 5.39 -18.11
C LYS A 95 2.59 5.08 -16.82
N GLY A 96 3.75 4.46 -16.92
CA GLY A 96 4.63 4.16 -15.79
C GLY A 96 3.92 3.34 -14.72
N ILE A 97 4.10 3.71 -13.46
CA ILE A 97 3.54 2.99 -12.31
C ILE A 97 2.01 2.88 -12.34
N ASP A 98 1.31 3.92 -12.83
CA ASP A 98 -0.15 3.90 -12.95
C ASP A 98 -0.62 2.87 -13.99
N ARG A 99 0.10 2.74 -15.12
CA ARG A 99 -0.22 1.75 -16.16
C ARG A 99 -0.14 0.32 -15.62
N ILE A 100 0.94 0.00 -14.93
CA ILE A 100 1.18 -1.34 -14.38
C ILE A 100 0.13 -1.66 -13.32
N THR A 101 -0.11 -0.75 -12.38
CA THR A 101 -1.11 -0.94 -11.32
C THR A 101 -2.53 -1.10 -11.91
N ALA A 102 -2.92 -0.24 -12.86
CA ALA A 102 -4.24 -0.35 -13.50
C ALA A 102 -4.36 -1.62 -14.33
N SER A 103 -3.33 -2.02 -15.09
CA SER A 103 -3.36 -3.29 -15.83
C SER A 103 -3.59 -4.48 -14.89
N ALA A 104 -2.95 -4.50 -13.73
CA ALA A 104 -3.19 -5.52 -12.71
C ALA A 104 -4.61 -5.43 -12.11
N LEU A 105 -5.13 -4.21 -11.88
CA LEU A 105 -6.50 -4.01 -11.37
C LEU A 105 -7.58 -4.50 -12.35
N TYR A 106 -7.33 -4.44 -13.65
CA TYR A 106 -8.29 -4.78 -14.71
C TYR A 106 -8.00 -6.11 -15.42
N CYS A 107 -7.04 -6.90 -14.96
CA CYS A 107 -6.62 -8.16 -15.59
C CYS A 107 -7.72 -9.25 -15.68
N ASP A 108 -8.78 -9.11 -14.90
CA ASP A 108 -9.98 -9.94 -14.95
C ASP A 108 -10.99 -9.50 -16.03
N ILE A 109 -10.80 -8.32 -16.64
CA ILE A 109 -11.65 -7.74 -17.68
C ILE A 109 -10.88 -7.64 -19.01
N TYR A 110 -9.62 -7.19 -18.95
CA TYR A 110 -8.78 -6.96 -20.12
C TYR A 110 -7.51 -7.80 -20.06
N PRO A 111 -7.00 -8.28 -21.19
CA PRO A 111 -5.73 -9.00 -21.21
C PRO A 111 -4.59 -8.08 -20.74
N LEU A 112 -3.61 -8.66 -20.05
CA LEU A 112 -2.39 -7.94 -19.70
C LEU A 112 -1.65 -7.52 -20.99
N PRO A 113 -1.01 -6.34 -21.00
CA PRO A 113 -0.11 -5.96 -22.09
C PRO A 113 0.96 -7.03 -22.32
N TRP A 114 1.35 -7.24 -23.56
CA TRP A 114 2.35 -8.25 -23.93
C TRP A 114 3.72 -8.03 -23.25
N ASP A 115 4.05 -6.78 -22.95
CA ASP A 115 5.28 -6.33 -22.30
C ASP A 115 5.19 -6.23 -20.78
N PHE A 116 4.05 -6.61 -20.19
CA PHE A 116 3.75 -6.40 -18.77
C PHE A 116 4.82 -6.98 -17.83
N TYR A 117 5.23 -8.22 -18.05
CA TYR A 117 6.23 -8.87 -17.20
C TYR A 117 7.62 -8.24 -17.33
N SER A 118 8.03 -7.89 -18.55
CA SER A 118 9.32 -7.20 -18.76
C SER A 118 9.32 -5.79 -18.19
N GLU A 119 8.15 -5.13 -18.13
CA GLU A 119 7.99 -3.85 -17.45
C GLU A 119 8.11 -3.99 -15.93
N LEU A 120 7.53 -5.03 -15.31
CA LEU A 120 7.75 -5.35 -13.90
C LEU A 120 9.23 -5.57 -13.57
N GLU A 121 9.92 -6.35 -14.40
CA GLU A 121 11.37 -6.61 -14.26
C GLU A 121 12.18 -5.32 -14.38
N THR A 122 11.85 -4.46 -15.34
CA THR A 122 12.48 -3.14 -15.53
C THR A 122 12.25 -2.25 -14.32
N MET A 123 11.03 -2.21 -13.77
CA MET A 123 10.71 -1.44 -12.57
C MET A 123 11.45 -1.97 -11.34
N ALA A 124 11.58 -3.29 -11.20
CA ALA A 124 12.36 -3.91 -10.13
C ALA A 124 13.84 -3.46 -10.18
N ALA A 125 14.42 -3.42 -11.38
CA ALA A 125 15.80 -2.97 -11.57
C ALA A 125 15.98 -1.47 -11.31
N ARG A 126 14.96 -0.66 -11.61
CA ARG A 126 14.96 0.79 -11.37
C ARG A 126 14.91 1.13 -9.88
N GLY A 127 14.29 0.27 -9.05
CA GLY A 127 14.19 0.49 -7.62
C GLY A 127 13.19 1.58 -7.22
N GLU A 128 13.33 2.12 -6.00
CA GLU A 128 12.54 3.21 -5.44
C GLU A 128 11.01 2.95 -5.58
N TYR A 129 10.21 3.97 -5.84
CA TYR A 129 8.76 3.87 -6.05
C TYR A 129 8.36 2.94 -7.21
N TYR A 130 9.25 2.72 -8.19
CA TYR A 130 8.98 1.78 -9.26
C TYR A 130 8.90 0.35 -8.77
N ALA A 131 9.80 -0.04 -7.88
CA ALA A 131 9.81 -1.39 -7.31
C ALA A 131 8.63 -1.63 -6.37
N THR A 132 8.23 -0.64 -5.55
CA THR A 132 7.08 -0.77 -4.64
C THR A 132 5.78 -0.91 -5.41
N HIS A 133 5.55 -0.11 -6.44
CA HIS A 133 4.36 -0.20 -7.30
C HIS A 133 4.35 -1.48 -8.16
N ALA A 134 5.50 -1.95 -8.63
CA ALA A 134 5.59 -3.24 -9.31
C ALA A 134 5.23 -4.39 -8.38
N LEU A 135 5.66 -4.35 -7.11
CA LEU A 135 5.28 -5.36 -6.12
C LEU A 135 3.78 -5.29 -5.84
N LEU A 136 3.19 -4.10 -5.69
CA LEU A 136 1.74 -3.94 -5.55
C LEU A 136 0.98 -4.57 -6.73
N ALA A 137 1.42 -4.33 -7.96
CA ALA A 137 0.80 -4.92 -9.15
C ALA A 137 0.90 -6.45 -9.14
N ALA A 138 2.06 -7.02 -8.78
CA ALA A 138 2.23 -8.46 -8.64
C ALA A 138 1.30 -9.07 -7.57
N VAL A 139 1.15 -8.41 -6.41
CA VAL A 139 0.22 -8.80 -5.34
C VAL A 139 -1.23 -8.80 -5.84
N ILE A 140 -1.65 -7.74 -6.54
CA ILE A 140 -3.00 -7.66 -7.12
C ILE A 140 -3.26 -8.82 -8.08
N LEU A 141 -2.31 -9.16 -8.95
CA LEU A 141 -2.43 -10.29 -9.88
C LEU A 141 -2.55 -11.64 -9.17
N GLN A 142 -1.84 -11.82 -8.06
CA GLN A 142 -1.94 -13.05 -7.27
C GLN A 142 -3.31 -13.19 -6.59
N GLN A 143 -3.85 -12.08 -6.10
CA GLN A 143 -5.15 -12.06 -5.41
C GLN A 143 -6.33 -12.21 -6.38
N LYS A 144 -6.16 -11.78 -7.63
CA LYS A 144 -7.20 -11.86 -8.66
C LYS A 144 -7.16 -13.17 -9.46
N LYS A 145 -8.32 -13.58 -9.98
CA LYS A 145 -8.45 -14.74 -10.86
C LYS A 145 -8.13 -14.37 -12.32
N CYS A 146 -6.94 -13.83 -12.55
CA CYS A 146 -6.49 -13.48 -13.89
C CYS A 146 -5.77 -14.65 -14.55
N SER A 147 -5.84 -14.70 -15.89
CA SER A 147 -5.01 -15.61 -16.67
C SER A 147 -3.59 -15.08 -16.73
N VAL A 148 -2.71 -15.60 -15.87
CA VAL A 148 -1.32 -15.18 -15.76
C VAL A 148 -0.41 -16.41 -15.70
N ASP A 149 0.82 -16.24 -16.18
CA ASP A 149 1.90 -17.20 -15.95
C ASP A 149 2.31 -17.12 -14.46
N ARG A 150 1.82 -18.07 -13.66
CA ARG A 150 1.99 -18.08 -12.19
C ARG A 150 3.44 -18.31 -11.81
N ASP A 151 4.17 -19.14 -12.52
CA ASP A 151 5.57 -19.45 -12.20
C ASP A 151 6.44 -18.22 -12.46
N ARG A 152 6.28 -17.60 -13.62
CA ARG A 152 6.97 -16.36 -13.96
C ARG A 152 6.64 -15.23 -12.99
N LEU A 153 5.36 -15.04 -12.67
CA LEU A 153 4.91 -14.01 -11.71
C LEU A 153 5.53 -14.24 -10.33
N THR A 154 5.58 -15.49 -9.87
CA THR A 154 6.18 -15.83 -8.58
C THR A 154 7.68 -15.49 -8.56
N GLY A 155 8.41 -15.82 -9.61
CA GLY A 155 9.83 -15.47 -9.73
C GLY A 155 10.10 -13.97 -9.72
N ILE A 156 9.28 -13.20 -10.46
CA ILE A 156 9.34 -11.74 -10.49
C ILE A 156 9.01 -11.16 -9.10
N GLN A 157 7.94 -11.64 -8.45
CA GLN A 157 7.55 -11.15 -7.13
C GLN A 157 8.66 -11.37 -6.09
N GLN A 158 9.30 -12.54 -6.07
CA GLN A 158 10.44 -12.80 -5.17
C GLN A 158 11.61 -11.84 -5.43
N GLY A 159 11.85 -11.49 -6.70
CA GLY A 159 12.85 -10.47 -7.07
C GLY A 159 12.49 -9.09 -6.54
N LEU A 160 11.22 -8.68 -6.70
CA LEU A 160 10.68 -7.43 -6.21
C LEU A 160 10.73 -7.35 -4.68
N GLU A 161 10.33 -8.41 -3.98
CA GLU A 161 10.40 -8.48 -2.51
C GLU A 161 11.81 -8.25 -1.99
N ARG A 162 12.83 -8.87 -2.62
CA ARG A 162 14.24 -8.62 -2.27
C ARG A 162 14.67 -7.18 -2.50
N THR A 163 14.22 -6.55 -3.59
CA THR A 163 14.52 -5.13 -3.88
C THR A 163 13.82 -4.21 -2.88
N VAL A 164 12.54 -4.44 -2.63
CA VAL A 164 11.73 -3.64 -1.69
C VAL A 164 12.21 -3.80 -0.24
N ALA A 165 12.67 -5.01 0.13
CA ALA A 165 13.27 -5.24 1.46
C ALA A 165 14.57 -4.44 1.68
N LYS A 166 15.38 -4.22 0.63
CA LYS A 166 16.55 -3.33 0.72
C LYS A 166 16.14 -1.87 0.94
N ILE A 167 15.04 -1.41 0.33
CA ILE A 167 14.50 -0.07 0.53
C ILE A 167 13.99 0.08 1.97
N ALA A 168 13.18 -0.86 2.45
CA ALA A 168 12.66 -0.87 3.82
C ALA A 168 13.78 -0.88 4.88
N GLY A 169 14.83 -1.64 4.65
CA GLY A 169 15.98 -1.79 5.54
C GLY A 169 17.11 -0.78 5.32
N SER A 170 16.90 0.25 4.49
CA SER A 170 17.94 1.27 4.25
C SER A 170 18.29 2.03 5.53
N GLN A 171 19.54 2.51 5.62
CA GLN A 171 20.03 3.31 6.74
C GLN A 171 19.55 4.77 6.71
N GLN A 172 18.79 5.15 5.70
CA GLN A 172 18.19 6.48 5.59
C GLN A 172 17.15 6.67 6.72
N PRO A 173 16.93 7.89 7.20
CA PRO A 173 15.82 8.19 8.10
C PRO A 173 14.50 7.69 7.55
N LEU A 174 13.57 7.32 8.43
CA LEU A 174 12.23 6.92 8.04
C LEU A 174 11.61 8.03 7.16
N ASN A 175 11.11 7.63 6.00
CA ASN A 175 10.50 8.54 5.03
C ASN A 175 9.34 7.81 4.32
N ASP A 176 8.68 8.52 3.42
CA ASP A 176 7.54 8.02 2.67
C ASP A 176 7.84 6.71 1.92
N LEU A 177 8.96 6.66 1.20
CA LEU A 177 9.35 5.47 0.43
C LEU A 177 9.63 4.25 1.32
N ARG A 178 10.25 4.43 2.48
CA ARG A 178 10.49 3.33 3.44
C ARG A 178 9.19 2.81 4.04
N ILE A 179 8.25 3.70 4.36
CA ILE A 179 6.90 3.30 4.83
C ILE A 179 6.18 2.51 3.75
N GLU A 180 6.19 3.00 2.50
CA GLU A 180 5.58 2.31 1.37
C GLU A 180 6.21 0.94 1.14
N ALA A 181 7.53 0.83 1.20
CA ALA A 181 8.24 -0.43 1.06
C ALA A 181 7.81 -1.46 2.12
N VAL A 182 7.71 -1.05 3.38
CA VAL A 182 7.23 -1.92 4.46
C VAL A 182 5.78 -2.37 4.20
N LEU A 183 4.90 -1.44 3.81
CA LEU A 183 3.51 -1.78 3.47
C LEU A 183 3.43 -2.78 2.32
N MET A 184 4.18 -2.58 1.23
CA MET A 184 4.15 -3.48 0.07
C MET A 184 4.63 -4.89 0.42
N LEU A 185 5.64 -5.03 1.27
CA LEU A 185 6.08 -6.33 1.78
C LEU A 185 5.02 -7.01 2.65
N LEU A 186 4.32 -6.27 3.50
CA LEU A 186 3.22 -6.80 4.29
C LEU A 186 2.09 -7.33 3.39
N LEU A 187 1.70 -6.56 2.37
CA LEU A 187 0.66 -6.94 1.41
C LEU A 187 1.05 -8.15 0.55
N ALA A 188 2.33 -8.33 0.27
CA ALA A 188 2.87 -9.51 -0.41
C ALA A 188 2.80 -10.79 0.43
N GLY A 189 2.38 -10.70 1.69
CA GLY A 189 2.32 -11.84 2.61
C GLY A 189 3.67 -12.17 3.25
N GLY A 190 4.64 -11.29 3.07
CA GLY A 190 6.01 -11.44 3.52
C GLY A 190 6.22 -11.22 5.02
N ARG A 191 5.41 -11.85 5.89
CA ARG A 191 5.61 -11.74 7.34
C ARG A 191 7.05 -12.04 7.75
N ASP A 192 7.64 -13.04 7.14
CA ASP A 192 9.02 -13.47 7.42
C ASP A 192 10.07 -12.51 6.85
N ALA A 193 9.70 -11.67 5.89
CA ALA A 193 10.56 -10.62 5.32
C ALA A 193 10.50 -9.30 6.12
N ILE A 194 9.52 -9.15 7.04
CA ILE A 194 9.34 -7.94 7.84
C ILE A 194 10.14 -8.05 9.14
N ARG A 195 11.03 -7.09 9.35
CA ARG A 195 11.73 -6.94 10.62
C ARG A 195 10.86 -6.14 11.60
N ALA A 196 10.78 -6.62 12.84
CA ALA A 196 10.00 -5.96 13.88
C ALA A 196 10.45 -4.50 14.10
N GLU A 197 11.73 -4.23 13.90
CA GLU A 197 12.32 -2.89 14.05
C GLU A 197 11.72 -1.88 13.06
N TRP A 198 11.42 -2.28 11.83
CA TRP A 198 10.81 -1.39 10.83
C TRP A 198 9.41 -0.95 11.24
N ILE A 199 8.62 -1.89 11.77
CA ILE A 199 7.28 -1.61 12.27
C ILE A 199 7.35 -0.73 13.52
N ALA A 200 8.30 -1.00 14.41
CA ALA A 200 8.54 -0.21 15.60
C ALA A 200 8.93 1.23 15.24
N GLU A 201 9.80 1.43 14.25
CA GLU A 201 10.20 2.75 13.77
C GLU A 201 9.01 3.54 13.21
N ILE A 202 8.15 2.89 12.40
CA ILE A 202 6.92 3.53 11.91
C ILE A 202 6.00 3.87 13.10
N TYR A 203 5.79 2.94 14.03
CA TYR A 203 4.92 3.16 15.20
C TYR A 203 5.37 4.35 16.04
N LEU A 204 6.68 4.47 16.33
CA LEU A 204 7.27 5.53 17.14
C LEU A 204 7.31 6.89 16.43
N ALA A 205 7.31 6.92 15.11
CA ALA A 205 7.32 8.15 14.32
C ALA A 205 5.95 8.83 14.23
N GLN A 206 4.89 8.19 14.77
CA GLN A 206 3.55 8.79 14.74
C GLN A 206 3.47 10.03 15.63
N SER A 207 3.06 11.16 15.07
CA SER A 207 2.78 12.37 15.81
C SER A 207 1.56 12.21 16.74
N PRO A 208 1.41 13.03 17.80
CA PRO A 208 0.26 12.95 18.72
C PRO A 208 -1.11 13.10 18.05
N ASP A 209 -1.19 13.85 16.94
CA ASP A 209 -2.40 14.02 16.14
C ASP A 209 -2.71 12.83 15.19
N GLY A 210 -1.83 11.84 15.18
CA GLY A 210 -1.92 10.65 14.32
C GLY A 210 -1.19 10.75 12.99
N SER A 211 -0.69 11.93 12.60
CA SER A 211 -0.05 12.15 11.32
C SER A 211 1.40 11.64 11.26
N TYR A 212 1.92 11.50 10.04
CA TYR A 212 3.32 11.23 9.74
C TYR A 212 3.88 12.32 8.84
N PHE A 213 4.95 12.98 9.26
CA PHE A 213 5.68 14.00 8.48
C PHE A 213 4.79 15.15 7.96
N ARG A 214 3.59 15.36 8.55
CA ARG A 214 2.56 16.29 8.06
C ARG A 214 2.18 16.05 6.59
N ASN A 215 2.30 14.81 6.14
CA ASN A 215 2.03 14.35 4.77
C ASN A 215 0.91 13.32 4.79
N ASP A 216 -0.16 13.56 4.01
CA ASP A 216 -1.32 12.68 3.98
C ASP A 216 -1.01 11.32 3.38
N HIS A 217 -0.18 11.28 2.35
CA HIS A 217 0.25 10.05 1.70
C HIS A 217 1.01 9.15 2.69
N SER A 218 2.09 9.66 3.29
CA SER A 218 2.84 8.94 4.32
C SER A 218 1.95 8.51 5.49
N THR A 219 0.99 9.34 5.88
CA THR A 219 0.07 9.07 6.99
C THR A 219 -0.87 7.91 6.67
N VAL A 220 -1.45 7.88 5.47
CA VAL A 220 -2.32 6.79 5.04
C VAL A 220 -1.54 5.50 4.88
N LEU A 221 -0.36 5.53 4.27
CA LEU A 221 0.49 4.35 4.09
C LEU A 221 0.94 3.76 5.44
N ALA A 222 1.40 4.61 6.37
CA ALA A 222 1.78 4.16 7.71
C ALA A 222 0.59 3.56 8.48
N GLY A 223 -0.57 4.22 8.42
CA GLY A 223 -1.80 3.69 9.00
C GLY A 223 -2.18 2.33 8.43
N TRP A 224 -2.09 2.17 7.13
CA TRP A 224 -2.35 0.91 6.45
C TRP A 224 -1.34 -0.17 6.84
N ALA A 225 -0.04 0.16 6.90
CA ALA A 225 0.99 -0.78 7.34
C ALA A 225 0.75 -1.28 8.77
N MET A 226 0.33 -0.40 9.68
CA MET A 226 -0.01 -0.76 11.06
C MET A 226 -1.24 -1.69 11.12
N LEU A 227 -2.27 -1.42 10.34
CA LEU A 227 -3.48 -2.26 10.27
C LEU A 227 -3.15 -3.64 9.70
N GLU A 228 -2.37 -3.68 8.62
CA GLU A 228 -1.97 -4.94 8.00
C GLU A 228 -1.08 -5.78 8.91
N TYR A 229 -0.11 -5.16 9.57
CA TYR A 229 0.73 -5.84 10.54
C TYR A 229 -0.10 -6.41 11.70
N ALA A 230 -1.02 -5.61 12.27
CA ALA A 230 -1.91 -6.08 13.34
C ALA A 230 -2.77 -7.27 12.88
N ARG A 231 -3.30 -7.24 11.64
CA ARG A 231 -4.07 -8.34 11.04
C ARG A 231 -3.25 -9.62 10.94
N LEU A 232 -2.02 -9.52 10.45
CA LEU A 232 -1.11 -10.65 10.33
C LEU A 232 -0.72 -11.26 11.68
N GLN A 233 -0.57 -10.43 12.73
CA GLN A 233 -0.26 -10.87 14.08
C GLN A 233 -1.47 -11.53 14.76
N GLY A 234 -2.69 -11.05 14.49
CA GLY A 234 -3.94 -11.60 15.04
C GLY A 234 -4.42 -12.89 14.39
N GLY A 235 -3.76 -13.38 13.33
CA GLY A 235 -4.17 -14.57 12.59
C GLY A 235 -5.48 -14.41 11.80
N GLU A 236 -6.01 -13.21 11.67
CA GLU A 236 -7.19 -12.90 10.86
C GLU A 236 -6.79 -12.84 9.36
N ARG A 237 -7.17 -13.85 8.58
CA ARG A 237 -7.12 -13.86 7.10
C ARG A 237 -8.53 -13.86 6.53
#